data_facd0a3e0c01b95267e1d13cbe3f0bd6
#
_entry.id   facd0a3e0c01b95267e1d13cbe3f0bd6
#
_cell.length_a   1.000
_cell.length_b   1.000
_cell.length_c   1.000
_cell.angle_alpha   90.00
_cell.angle_beta   90.00
_cell.angle_gamma   90.00
#
_symmetry.space_group_name_H-M   'P 1'
#
loop_
_entity.id
_entity.type
_entity.pdbx_description
1 polymer ?
#
loop_
_entity_poly.entity_id
_entity_poly.type
_entity_poly.pdbx_seq_one_letter_code
_entity_poly.pdbx_strand_id
1 'polypeptide(L)'
;MKKFGYLFEARGIQRFLFATGKLKDMVDGSELIDFICAPEGYLEQVLKTLGLNPKKPRCAGGVFYLVFEHKEEAQRLQNAWRVAAARWFPTLECVDALAE
;
A
#
# COMPACT_ATOMS: atom_id res chain seq x y z
N MET A 1 -8.23 9.97 23.30
CA MET A 1 -8.76 9.09 22.26
C MET A 1 -7.70 8.20 21.68
N LYS A 2 -8.00 6.92 21.56
CA LYS A 2 -7.06 5.99 20.95
C LYS A 2 -7.08 6.14 19.43
N LYS A 3 -5.92 6.03 18.83
CA LYS A 3 -5.76 6.03 17.38
C LYS A 3 -5.24 4.66 16.96
N PHE A 4 -5.58 4.27 15.75
CA PHE A 4 -5.18 2.97 15.21
C PHE A 4 -4.41 3.20 13.93
N GLY A 5 -3.18 2.71 13.89
CA GLY A 5 -2.30 2.89 12.74
C GLY A 5 -2.19 1.64 11.91
N TYR A 6 -2.11 1.82 10.60
CA TYR A 6 -1.80 0.73 9.68
C TYR A 6 -0.58 1.14 8.87
N LEU A 7 0.48 0.37 9.00
CA LEU A 7 1.71 0.57 8.25
C LEU A 7 1.81 -0.49 7.17
N PHE A 8 2.14 -0.06 5.96
CA PHE A 8 2.45 -0.96 4.86
C PHE A 8 3.80 -0.57 4.28
N GLU A 9 4.63 -1.58 4.00
CA GLU A 9 5.93 -1.36 3.40
C GLU A 9 6.18 -2.43 2.35
N ALA A 10 6.45 -2.01 1.13
CA ALA A 10 6.89 -2.90 0.07
C ALA A 10 8.38 -3.15 0.24
N ARG A 11 8.78 -4.41 0.22
CA ARG A 11 10.18 -4.82 0.33
C ARG A 11 10.57 -5.63 -0.90
N GLY A 12 11.87 -5.85 -1.05
CA GLY A 12 12.35 -6.60 -2.19
C GLY A 12 12.00 -5.95 -3.52
N ILE A 13 11.92 -4.62 -3.55
CA ILE A 13 11.54 -3.88 -4.75
C ILE A 13 12.47 -4.21 -5.90
N GLN A 14 13.78 -4.28 -5.64
CA GLN A 14 14.73 -4.61 -6.68
C GLN A 14 14.49 -6.01 -7.24
N ARG A 15 14.22 -6.99 -6.37
CA ARG A 15 13.89 -8.34 -6.81
C ARG A 15 12.62 -8.33 -7.65
N PHE A 16 11.62 -7.57 -7.24
CA PHE A 16 10.38 -7.43 -8.00
C PHE A 16 10.65 -6.85 -9.39
N LEU A 17 11.46 -5.79 -9.46
CA LEU A 17 11.81 -5.14 -10.72
C LEU A 17 12.63 -6.09 -11.62
N PHE A 18 13.59 -6.80 -11.04
CA PHE A 18 14.42 -7.75 -11.81
C PHE A 18 13.63 -8.96 -12.28
N ALA A 19 12.54 -9.31 -11.59
CA ALA A 19 11.71 -10.43 -12.01
C ALA A 19 11.01 -10.14 -13.34
N THR A 20 10.87 -8.88 -13.74
CA THR A 20 10.34 -8.53 -15.05
C THR A 20 11.36 -8.74 -16.17
N GLY A 21 12.66 -8.83 -15.81
CA GLY A 21 13.72 -9.26 -16.71
C GLY A 21 14.20 -8.26 -17.75
N LYS A 22 13.60 -7.08 -17.84
CA LYS A 22 13.96 -6.08 -18.84
C LYS A 22 14.13 -4.71 -18.22
N LEU A 23 15.13 -3.98 -18.68
CA LEU A 23 15.41 -2.64 -18.18
C LEU A 23 14.20 -1.72 -18.34
N LYS A 24 13.52 -1.82 -19.48
CA LYS A 24 12.30 -1.04 -19.73
C LYS A 24 11.22 -1.36 -18.71
N ASP A 25 11.05 -2.65 -18.42
CA ASP A 25 10.05 -3.11 -17.46
C ASP A 25 10.41 -2.65 -16.03
N MET A 26 11.69 -2.48 -15.74
CA MET A 26 12.11 -1.95 -14.44
C MET A 26 11.60 -0.53 -14.22
N VAL A 27 11.63 0.30 -15.26
CA VAL A 27 11.07 1.65 -15.18
C VAL A 27 9.57 1.57 -14.95
N ASP A 28 8.88 0.74 -15.71
CA ASP A 28 7.43 0.55 -15.56
C ASP A 28 7.09 -0.02 -14.18
N GLY A 29 7.91 -0.94 -13.68
CA GLY A 29 7.72 -1.50 -12.34
C GLY A 29 7.90 -0.45 -11.24
N SER A 30 8.86 0.46 -11.42
CA SER A 30 9.07 1.56 -10.49
C SER A 30 7.86 2.50 -10.47
N GLU A 31 7.28 2.75 -11.64
CA GLU A 31 6.06 3.56 -11.71
C GLU A 31 4.88 2.89 -11.00
N LEU A 32 4.78 1.57 -11.08
CA LEU A 32 3.76 0.83 -10.35
C LEU A 32 3.91 1.02 -8.83
N ILE A 33 5.14 0.95 -8.33
CA ILE A 33 5.41 1.15 -6.91
C ILE A 33 5.05 2.58 -6.50
N ASP A 34 5.45 3.57 -7.31
CA ASP A 34 5.12 4.96 -7.04
C ASP A 34 3.62 5.21 -7.08
N PHE A 35 2.91 4.48 -7.93
CA PHE A 35 1.46 4.63 -8.07
C PHE A 35 0.68 4.19 -6.84
N ILE A 36 1.30 3.42 -5.94
CA ILE A 36 0.64 3.02 -4.69
C ILE A 36 0.16 4.26 -3.92
N CYS A 37 1.00 5.28 -3.83
CA CYS A 37 0.71 6.48 -3.05
C CYS A 37 0.35 7.71 -3.89
N ALA A 38 0.16 7.54 -5.19
CA ALA A 38 -0.22 8.66 -6.06
C ALA A 38 -1.63 9.15 -5.74
N PRO A 39 -1.96 10.43 -6.06
CA PRO A 39 -3.27 10.99 -5.74
C PRO A 39 -4.46 10.18 -6.25
N GLU A 40 -4.32 9.49 -7.37
CA GLU A 40 -5.36 8.61 -7.90
C GLU A 40 -4.85 7.18 -7.99
N GLY A 41 -3.90 6.84 -7.10
CA GLY A 41 -3.24 5.56 -7.12
C GLY A 41 -4.01 4.45 -6.44
N TYR A 42 -3.34 3.32 -6.26
CA TYR A 42 -3.97 2.11 -5.73
C TYR A 42 -4.55 2.29 -4.34
N LEU A 43 -3.81 2.95 -3.44
CA LEU A 43 -4.30 3.18 -2.08
C LEU A 43 -5.58 4.01 -2.08
N GLU A 44 -5.59 5.11 -2.83
CA GLU A 44 -6.77 5.97 -2.91
C GLU A 44 -7.97 5.24 -3.48
N GLN A 45 -7.77 4.38 -4.45
CA GLN A 45 -8.86 3.58 -5.03
C GLN A 45 -9.48 2.67 -3.98
N VAL A 46 -8.66 2.02 -3.16
CA VAL A 46 -9.16 1.15 -2.10
C VAL A 46 -9.89 1.97 -1.03
N LEU A 47 -9.32 3.10 -0.62
CA LEU A 47 -9.95 3.95 0.38
C LEU A 47 -11.31 4.48 -0.09
N LYS A 48 -11.40 4.90 -1.34
CA LYS A 48 -12.67 5.38 -1.91
C LYS A 48 -13.72 4.25 -1.96
N THR A 49 -13.30 3.06 -2.34
CA THR A 49 -14.19 1.91 -2.41
C THR A 49 -14.77 1.57 -1.05
N LEU A 50 -13.96 1.70 0.00
CA LEU A 50 -14.37 1.40 1.37
C LEU A 50 -15.06 2.60 2.05
N GLY A 51 -14.99 3.76 1.46
CA GLY A 51 -15.54 4.98 2.07
C GLY A 51 -14.75 5.45 3.27
N LEU A 52 -13.43 5.24 3.27
CA LEU A 52 -12.56 5.59 4.38
C LEU A 52 -11.72 6.82 4.04
N ASN A 53 -11.44 7.63 5.06
CA ASN A 53 -10.65 8.84 4.88
C ASN A 53 -9.69 9.04 6.06
N PRO A 54 -8.70 8.16 6.22
CA PRO A 54 -7.74 8.27 7.33
C PRO A 54 -6.74 9.39 7.08
N LYS A 55 -6.05 9.78 8.16
CA LYS A 55 -4.89 10.65 8.03
C LYS A 55 -3.73 9.85 7.45
N LYS A 56 -2.90 10.51 6.66
CA LYS A 56 -1.76 9.88 5.98
C LYS A 56 -0.47 10.58 6.38
N PRO A 57 0.06 10.31 7.60
CA PRO A 57 1.30 10.94 8.04
C PRO A 57 2.48 10.66 7.11
N ARG A 58 2.45 9.51 6.44
CA ARG A 58 3.47 9.15 5.47
C ARG A 58 2.82 8.39 4.33
N CYS A 59 3.10 8.82 3.11
CA CYS A 59 2.67 8.12 1.92
C CYS A 59 3.62 8.49 0.79
N ALA A 60 4.55 7.58 0.47
CA ALA A 60 5.54 7.83 -0.57
C ALA A 60 6.07 6.51 -1.11
N GLY A 61 6.08 6.38 -2.44
CA GLY A 61 6.60 5.19 -3.08
C GLY A 61 5.87 3.94 -2.61
N GLY A 62 6.61 3.02 -2.06
CA GLY A 62 6.08 1.74 -1.60
C GLY A 62 5.78 1.67 -0.11
N VAL A 63 5.72 2.81 0.57
CA VAL A 63 5.50 2.84 2.02
C VAL A 63 4.38 3.82 2.36
N PHE A 64 3.42 3.39 3.17
CA PHE A 64 2.44 4.33 3.71
C PHE A 64 2.09 3.99 5.15
N TYR A 65 1.71 5.02 5.88
CA TYR A 65 1.22 4.91 7.24
C TYR A 65 -0.09 5.66 7.31
N LEU A 66 -1.11 4.98 7.81
CA LEU A 66 -2.46 5.54 7.90
C LEU A 66 -2.90 5.56 9.36
N VAL A 67 -3.62 6.60 9.76
CA VAL A 67 -4.15 6.71 11.11
C VAL A 67 -5.66 6.80 11.06
N PHE A 68 -6.30 5.89 11.76
CA PHE A 68 -7.76 5.78 11.84
C PHE A 68 -8.22 6.08 13.25
N GLU A 69 -9.46 6.52 13.38
CA GLU A 69 -10.07 6.74 14.68
C GLU A 69 -10.75 5.49 15.23
N HIS A 70 -11.07 4.54 14.35
CA HIS A 70 -11.77 3.31 14.72
C HIS A 70 -10.99 2.08 14.28
N LYS A 71 -10.89 1.11 15.17
CA LYS A 71 -10.17 -0.13 14.90
C LYS A 71 -10.74 -0.88 13.71
N GLU A 72 -12.06 -0.88 13.60
CA GLU A 72 -12.76 -1.59 12.51
C GLU A 72 -12.37 -1.04 11.15
N GLU A 73 -12.20 0.28 11.07
CA GLU A 73 -11.77 0.91 9.82
C GLU A 73 -10.37 0.47 9.42
N ALA A 74 -9.46 0.44 10.40
CA ALA A 74 -8.09 0.01 10.14
C ALA A 74 -8.06 -1.45 9.69
N GLN A 75 -8.84 -2.31 10.33
CA GLN A 75 -8.92 -3.72 9.95
C GLN A 75 -9.53 -3.91 8.57
N ARG A 76 -10.57 -3.15 8.25
CA ARG A 76 -11.17 -3.21 6.92
C ARG A 76 -10.18 -2.83 5.84
N LEU A 77 -9.42 -1.76 6.09
CA LEU A 77 -8.39 -1.34 5.15
C LEU A 77 -7.31 -2.42 5.01
N GLN A 78 -6.83 -2.96 6.13
CA GLN A 78 -5.82 -4.00 6.09
C GLN A 78 -6.27 -5.20 5.26
N ASN A 79 -7.46 -5.69 5.50
CA ASN A 79 -7.97 -6.87 4.78
C ASN A 79 -8.11 -6.58 3.29
N ALA A 80 -8.71 -5.43 2.95
CA ALA A 80 -8.90 -5.06 1.55
C ALA A 80 -7.57 -4.81 0.84
N TRP A 81 -6.64 -4.14 1.53
CA TRP A 81 -5.34 -3.85 0.95
C TRP A 81 -4.52 -5.11 0.71
N ARG A 82 -4.56 -6.06 1.64
CA ARG A 82 -3.85 -7.34 1.47
C ARG A 82 -4.33 -8.08 0.23
N VAL A 83 -5.64 -8.11 0.02
CA VAL A 83 -6.22 -8.75 -1.17
C VAL A 83 -5.80 -8.00 -2.43
N ALA A 84 -5.89 -6.68 -2.40
CA ALA A 84 -5.54 -5.85 -3.55
C ALA A 84 -4.05 -5.97 -3.90
N ALA A 85 -3.19 -5.93 -2.88
CA ALA A 85 -1.74 -6.03 -3.09
C ALA A 85 -1.36 -7.40 -3.67
N ALA A 86 -1.99 -8.46 -3.18
CA ALA A 86 -1.75 -9.80 -3.71
C ALA A 86 -2.17 -9.91 -5.17
N ARG A 87 -3.17 -9.15 -5.56
CA ARG A 87 -3.67 -9.15 -6.94
C ARG A 87 -2.83 -8.29 -7.87
N TRP A 88 -2.47 -7.07 -7.40
CA TRP A 88 -1.70 -6.14 -8.21
C TRP A 88 -0.21 -6.43 -8.22
N PHE A 89 0.31 -6.96 -7.13
CA PHE A 89 1.75 -7.19 -6.96
C PHE A 89 2.02 -8.59 -6.41
N PRO A 90 1.65 -9.65 -7.15
CA PRO A 90 1.73 -11.01 -6.61
C PRO A 90 3.13 -11.48 -6.24
N THR A 91 4.18 -10.89 -6.83
CA THR A 91 5.56 -11.27 -6.55
C THR A 91 6.29 -10.30 -5.64
N LEU A 92 5.61 -9.21 -5.22
CA LEU A 92 6.23 -8.20 -4.38
C LEU A 92 6.14 -8.64 -2.91
N GLU A 93 7.28 -8.58 -2.22
CA GLU A 93 7.31 -8.80 -0.77
C GLU A 93 6.70 -7.60 -0.06
N CYS A 94 5.75 -7.86 0.81
CA CYS A 94 5.07 -6.81 1.55
C CYS A 94 5.06 -7.12 3.03
N VAL A 95 5.24 -6.11 3.85
CA VAL A 95 5.11 -6.22 5.31
C VAL A 95 4.07 -5.21 5.74
N ASP A 96 3.25 -5.58 6.71
CA ASP A 96 2.29 -4.66 7.26
C ASP A 96 2.13 -4.88 8.77
N ALA A 97 1.58 -3.88 9.44
CA ALA A 97 1.33 -3.95 10.88
C ALA A 97 0.20 -3.03 11.26
N LEU A 98 -0.62 -3.52 12.19
CA LEU A 98 -1.62 -2.70 12.87
C LEU A 98 -1.09 -2.36 14.26
N ALA A 99 -1.28 -1.12 14.70
CA ALA A 99 -0.87 -0.66 16.01
C ALA A 99 -1.89 0.29 16.60
N GLU A 100 -1.95 0.32 17.91
CA GLU A 100 -2.76 1.26 18.65
C GLU A 100 -2.07 2.60 18.79
#